data_f40f9ed821e73036130def941fc408a4
#
_entry.id   f40f9ed821e73036130def941fc408a4
#
_cell.length_a   1.000
_cell.length_b   1.000
_cell.length_c   1.000
_cell.angle_alpha   90.00
_cell.angle_beta   90.00
_cell.angle_gamma   90.00
#
_symmetry.space_group_name_H-M   'P 1'
#
loop_
_entity.id
_entity.type
_entity.pdbx_description
1 polymer ?
#
loop_
_entity_poly.entity_id
_entity_poly.type
_entity_poly.pdbx_seq_one_letter_code
_entity_poly.pdbx_strand_id
1 'polypeptide(L)'
;MTKDEIRAGYLEELSKVAPDIDPATVGENDHIQEDLDLDSMDVLNLVTALHDRFGVDIPESDYPRIATVALAVDYLAAAAA
;
A
#
# COMPACT_ATOMS: atom_id res chain seq x y z
N MET A 1 -7.31 14.89 1.99
CA MET A 1 -6.93 14.00 0.88
C MET A 1 -8.08 13.04 0.60
N THR A 2 -8.47 12.88 -0.65
CA THR A 2 -9.56 11.98 -1.02
C THR A 2 -9.09 10.52 -1.06
N LYS A 3 -10.02 9.58 -1.00
CA LYS A 3 -9.68 8.16 -1.14
C LYS A 3 -9.06 7.85 -2.51
N ASP A 4 -9.47 8.55 -3.57
CA ASP A 4 -8.87 8.38 -4.89
C ASP A 4 -7.42 8.84 -4.91
N GLU A 5 -7.09 9.93 -4.24
CA GLU A 5 -5.71 10.40 -4.09
C GLU A 5 -4.86 9.42 -3.28
N ILE A 6 -5.44 8.85 -2.21
CA ILE A 6 -4.77 7.83 -1.38
C ILE A 6 -4.51 6.57 -2.20
N ARG A 7 -5.50 6.11 -2.96
CA ARG A 7 -5.34 4.94 -3.84
C ARG A 7 -4.21 5.16 -4.85
N ALA A 8 -4.23 6.29 -5.53
CA ALA A 8 -3.19 6.64 -6.50
C ALA A 8 -1.81 6.68 -5.85
N GLY A 9 -1.71 7.26 -4.66
CA GLY A 9 -0.46 7.32 -3.89
C GLY A 9 0.04 5.95 -3.46
N TYR A 10 -0.86 5.10 -2.98
CA TYR A 10 -0.51 3.73 -2.60
C TYR A 10 0.02 2.93 -3.79
N LEU A 11 -0.68 2.99 -4.91
CA LEU A 11 -0.27 2.28 -6.13
C LEU A 11 1.06 2.81 -6.67
N GLU A 12 1.29 4.11 -6.57
CA GLU A 12 2.55 4.72 -7.01
C GLU A 12 3.72 4.25 -6.14
N GLU A 13 3.56 4.21 -4.82
CA GLU A 13 4.61 3.70 -3.92
C GLU A 13 4.81 2.20 -4.11
N LEU A 14 3.74 1.44 -4.32
CA LEU A 14 3.82 0.01 -4.61
C LEU A 14 4.66 -0.25 -5.87
N SER A 15 4.44 0.52 -6.93
CA SER A 15 5.20 0.35 -8.18
C SER A 15 6.67 0.74 -8.06
N LYS A 16 7.01 1.64 -7.15
CA LYS A 16 8.41 1.97 -6.87
C LYS A 16 9.12 0.84 -6.14
N VAL A 17 8.42 0.20 -5.21
CA VAL A 17 8.96 -0.94 -4.43
C VAL A 17 9.08 -2.18 -5.31
N ALA A 18 8.12 -2.40 -6.20
CA ALA A 18 8.06 -3.53 -7.10
C ALA A 18 7.88 -3.05 -8.55
N PRO A 19 8.98 -2.65 -9.22
CA PRO A 19 8.89 -2.01 -10.55
C PRO A 19 8.28 -2.88 -11.65
N ASP A 20 8.24 -4.20 -11.45
CA ASP A 20 7.62 -5.13 -12.41
C ASP A 20 6.09 -5.10 -12.36
N ILE A 21 5.51 -4.47 -11.35
CA ILE A 21 4.06 -4.36 -11.21
C ILE A 21 3.58 -3.13 -11.97
N ASP A 22 2.61 -3.36 -12.88
CA ASP A 22 1.90 -2.26 -13.54
C ASP A 22 0.73 -1.85 -12.62
N PRO A 23 0.76 -0.63 -12.04
CA PRO A 23 -0.29 -0.21 -11.13
C PRO A 23 -1.69 -0.20 -11.76
N ALA A 24 -1.79 -0.06 -13.08
CA ALA A 24 -3.07 -0.09 -13.78
C ALA A 24 -3.72 -1.47 -13.79
N THR A 25 -2.94 -2.53 -13.55
CA THR A 25 -3.44 -3.91 -13.55
C THR A 25 -3.72 -4.47 -12.16
N VAL A 26 -3.41 -3.72 -11.10
CA VAL A 26 -3.63 -4.17 -9.73
C VAL A 26 -5.11 -4.04 -9.37
N GLY A 27 -5.73 -5.17 -9.02
CA GLY A 27 -7.12 -5.19 -8.56
C GLY A 27 -7.23 -4.76 -7.10
N GLU A 28 -8.40 -4.22 -6.74
CA GLU A 28 -8.68 -3.74 -5.37
C GLU A 28 -8.45 -4.80 -4.30
N ASN A 29 -8.68 -6.06 -4.64
CA ASN A 29 -8.58 -7.18 -3.71
C ASN A 29 -7.37 -8.08 -3.96
N ASP A 30 -6.46 -7.69 -4.84
CA ASP A 30 -5.21 -8.43 -5.05
C ASP A 30 -4.32 -8.29 -3.81
N HIS A 31 -3.87 -9.43 -3.30
CA HIS A 31 -2.99 -9.46 -2.13
C HIS A 31 -1.55 -9.22 -2.58
N ILE A 32 -0.89 -8.23 -1.99
CA ILE A 32 0.46 -7.82 -2.43
C ILE A 32 1.50 -8.93 -2.30
N GLN A 33 1.37 -9.83 -1.32
CA GLN A 33 2.30 -10.94 -1.17
C GLN A 33 1.85 -12.18 -1.93
N GLU A 34 0.58 -12.57 -1.80
CA GLU A 34 0.08 -13.82 -2.39
C GLU A 34 -0.15 -13.71 -3.90
N ASP A 35 -0.65 -12.56 -4.36
CA ASP A 35 -1.00 -12.37 -5.77
C ASP A 35 0.08 -11.60 -6.54
N LEU A 36 0.79 -10.68 -5.90
CA LEU A 36 1.79 -9.82 -6.53
C LEU A 36 3.22 -10.21 -6.16
N ASP A 37 3.40 -11.25 -5.37
CA ASP A 37 4.70 -11.84 -5.04
C ASP A 37 5.69 -10.92 -4.30
N LEU A 38 5.21 -9.91 -3.57
CA LEU A 38 6.08 -9.13 -2.70
C LEU A 38 6.60 -9.99 -1.55
N ASP A 39 7.89 -9.87 -1.25
CA ASP A 39 8.46 -10.51 -0.07
C ASP A 39 8.37 -9.58 1.17
N SER A 40 8.86 -10.06 2.31
CA SER A 40 8.80 -9.30 3.56
C SER A 40 9.57 -7.99 3.50
N MET A 41 10.68 -7.95 2.78
CA MET A 41 11.48 -6.73 2.61
C MET A 41 10.74 -5.72 1.74
N ASP A 42 10.06 -6.18 0.71
CA ASP A 42 9.25 -5.31 -0.15
C ASP A 42 8.10 -4.69 0.65
N VAL A 43 7.45 -5.48 1.51
CA VAL A 43 6.38 -4.96 2.38
C VAL A 43 6.92 -3.91 3.34
N LEU A 44 8.08 -4.15 3.94
CA LEU A 44 8.72 -3.18 4.84
C LEU A 44 9.06 -1.89 4.10
N ASN A 45 9.60 -1.98 2.89
CA ASN A 45 9.90 -0.83 2.06
C ASN A 45 8.64 -0.05 1.70
N LEU A 46 7.55 -0.75 1.40
CA LEU A 46 6.26 -0.12 1.13
C LEU A 46 5.73 0.63 2.35
N VAL A 47 5.80 0.03 3.52
CA VAL A 47 5.38 0.66 4.79
C VAL A 47 6.17 1.94 5.03
N THR A 48 7.48 1.90 4.82
CA THR A 48 8.36 3.08 4.98
C THR A 48 7.96 4.17 3.99
N ALA A 49 7.71 3.81 2.73
CA ALA A 49 7.30 4.76 1.69
C ALA A 49 5.94 5.39 2.01
N LEU A 50 5.00 4.61 2.51
CA LEU A 50 3.68 5.12 2.91
C LEU A 50 3.79 6.05 4.12
N HIS A 51 4.66 5.72 5.08
CA HIS A 51 4.94 6.60 6.20
C HIS A 51 5.47 7.96 5.72
N ASP A 52 6.45 7.95 4.82
CA ASP A 52 7.05 9.18 4.31
C ASP A 52 6.05 10.01 3.49
N ARG A 53 5.21 9.34 2.72
CA ARG A 53 4.26 10.03 1.84
C ARG A 53 3.03 10.57 2.57
N PHE A 54 2.45 9.78 3.46
CA PHE A 54 1.18 10.10 4.12
C PHE A 54 1.32 10.54 5.58
N GLY A 55 2.51 10.41 6.15
CA GLY A 55 2.74 10.73 7.56
C GLY A 55 2.05 9.77 8.52
N VAL A 56 1.79 8.54 8.09
CA VAL A 56 1.06 7.54 8.87
C VAL A 56 2.02 6.49 9.41
N ASP A 57 1.99 6.26 10.72
CA ASP A 57 2.73 5.18 11.36
C ASP A 57 1.94 3.87 11.22
N ILE A 58 2.57 2.86 10.61
CA ILE A 58 1.95 1.55 10.41
C ILE A 58 2.73 0.53 11.23
N PRO A 59 2.23 0.13 12.40
CA PRO A 59 2.89 -0.90 13.20
C PRO A 59 2.80 -2.26 12.51
N GLU A 60 3.74 -3.14 12.80
CA GLU A 60 3.83 -4.46 12.17
C GLU A 60 2.53 -5.26 12.33
N SER A 61 1.85 -5.12 13.47
CA SER A 61 0.57 -5.77 13.72
C SER A 61 -0.53 -5.34 12.74
N ASP A 62 -0.37 -4.18 12.09
CA ASP A 62 -1.34 -3.65 11.12
C ASP A 62 -0.96 -3.95 9.66
N TYR A 63 0.16 -4.61 9.41
CA TYR A 63 0.57 -4.93 8.04
C TYR A 63 -0.50 -5.67 7.23
N PRO A 64 -1.27 -6.61 7.79
CA PRO A 64 -2.37 -7.24 7.04
C PRO A 64 -3.43 -6.25 6.56
N ARG A 65 -3.55 -5.10 7.22
CA ARG A 65 -4.55 -4.07 6.86
C ARG A 65 -4.15 -3.22 5.68
N ILE A 66 -2.92 -3.36 5.18
CA ILE A 66 -2.46 -2.70 3.95
C ILE A 66 -2.13 -3.70 2.85
N ALA A 67 -2.54 -4.95 3.03
CA ALA A 67 -2.18 -6.05 2.13
C ALA A 67 -2.95 -6.05 0.81
N THR A 68 -4.03 -5.28 0.71
CA THR A 68 -4.76 -5.05 -0.55
C THR A 68 -5.00 -3.56 -0.73
N VAL A 69 -5.28 -3.14 -1.96
CA VAL A 69 -5.57 -1.72 -2.25
C VAL A 69 -6.78 -1.25 -1.43
N ALA A 70 -7.87 -2.04 -1.43
CA ALA A 70 -9.08 -1.67 -0.72
C ALA A 70 -8.85 -1.50 0.80
N LEU A 71 -8.15 -2.44 1.42
CA LEU A 71 -7.82 -2.36 2.84
C LEU A 71 -6.89 -1.19 3.14
N ALA A 72 -5.88 -0.99 2.29
CA ALA A 72 -4.91 0.10 2.49
C ALA A 72 -5.55 1.47 2.37
N VAL A 73 -6.44 1.67 1.40
CA VAL A 73 -7.14 2.95 1.24
C VAL A 73 -7.96 3.27 2.47
N ASP A 74 -8.72 2.32 2.98
CA ASP A 74 -9.52 2.53 4.19
C ASP A 74 -8.65 2.80 5.42
N TYR A 75 -7.57 2.05 5.57
CA TYR A 75 -6.64 2.24 6.69
C TYR A 75 -5.99 3.61 6.65
N LEU A 76 -5.44 4.00 5.50
CA LEU A 76 -4.74 5.27 5.34
C LEU A 76 -5.72 6.46 5.46
N ALA A 77 -6.92 6.34 4.93
CA ALA A 77 -7.93 7.38 5.05
C ALA A 77 -8.32 7.62 6.51
N ALA A 78 -8.48 6.57 7.29
CA ALA A 78 -8.81 6.68 8.71
C ALA A 78 -7.65 7.25 9.52
N ALA A 79 -6.41 6.84 9.22
CA ALA A 79 -5.23 7.28 9.96
C ALA A 79 -4.82 8.71 9.62
N ALA A 80 -5.09 9.18 8.40
CA ALA A 80 -4.74 10.52 7.93
C ALA A 80 -5.84 11.56 8.21
N ALA A 81 -6.99 11.11 8.68
CA ALA A 81 -8.12 11.99 8.95
C ALA A 81 -7.89 12.91 10.17
#